data_5ae86c42df416ad303cc7e21b2212b23
#
_entry.id   5ae86c42df416ad303cc7e21b2212b23
#
_cell.length_a   1.000
_cell.length_b   1.000
_cell.length_c   1.000
_cell.angle_alpha   90.00
_cell.angle_beta   90.00
_cell.angle_gamma   90.00
#
_symmetry.space_group_name_H-M   'P 1'
#
loop_
_entity.id
_entity.type
_entity.pdbx_description
1 polymer ?
#
loop_
_entity_poly.entity_id
_entity_poly.type
_entity_poly.pdbx_seq_one_letter_code
_entity_poly.pdbx_strand_id
1 'polypeptide(L)'
;MNKKLIFSYLYAILLLLNACKSQFSTTTGDDGIINFQLVQLNDVYEIAPLEGGKSGGMARVASLVDSLRHDNPNTLLFMAGDFLNPSLIGTMKYNGERIRGKQMIEVMNAMKFDLVAFGNHEFDLKYKDLQKRLNESNFNWILGNALHHKNKKNEAFYKEIEGNKQYIPKTKIFHLKDTDGTRINLGFFSEIVNSNPKDYVKYINPFEQARKDIAQLKQSGSDLIIGLTHLNKEDDLQLLEQQPQVPLIMGGHEHYNMLLTASTGGKVAKADANAKTIYLHKIRYNKQTREVRIVSILIPVNEKVKSKPQIKKLVDKWQQILMNKVQHVADNPESVLWHTDEALDAREKSIRHRQTNFGKLLTDAMLSASRNNAVIAIVNSGSIRIDDQLSGDITAMDFFRALPFGGSIYDVQIKGSLLKKVMNYSEQHKGKGSYLQHSQNLKRNTQGIWTVENKPIDDKRVYNIMVSDYLMKGYDIPILNENNPEVIKIDKPRDKNDIRNDIRKTIIHYLKNT
;
A
#
# COMPACT_ATOMS: atom_id res chain seq x y z
N MET A 1 -57.84 41.18 -44.85
CA MET A 1 -57.41 40.95 -43.47
C MET A 1 -56.06 41.66 -43.24
N ASN A 2 -56.04 42.65 -42.35
CA ASN A 2 -55.00 43.68 -42.29
C ASN A 2 -53.68 43.15 -41.71
N LYS A 3 -52.60 43.20 -42.47
CA LYS A 3 -51.25 42.80 -42.06
C LYS A 3 -50.79 43.44 -40.72
N LYS A 4 -51.31 44.56 -40.35
CA LYS A 4 -51.05 45.25 -39.06
C LYS A 4 -51.66 44.56 -37.87
N LEU A 5 -52.76 43.82 -37.99
CA LEU A 5 -53.37 43.04 -36.87
C LEU A 5 -52.58 41.79 -36.59
N ILE A 6 -52.00 41.12 -37.57
CA ILE A 6 -51.19 39.92 -37.42
C ILE A 6 -49.87 40.25 -36.71
N PHE A 7 -49.25 41.38 -36.97
CA PHE A 7 -48.01 41.82 -36.29
C PHE A 7 -48.25 42.17 -34.80
N SER A 8 -49.42 42.78 -34.48
CA SER A 8 -49.77 43.06 -33.06
C SER A 8 -50.02 41.78 -32.22
N TYR A 9 -50.62 40.78 -32.83
CA TYR A 9 -50.85 39.49 -32.17
C TYR A 9 -49.54 38.69 -31.97
N LEU A 10 -48.62 38.74 -32.96
CA LEU A 10 -47.30 38.10 -32.79
C LEU A 10 -46.43 38.77 -31.71
N TYR A 11 -46.52 40.10 -31.59
CA TYR A 11 -45.76 40.83 -30.55
C TYR A 11 -46.32 40.61 -29.13
N ALA A 12 -47.64 40.45 -28.99
CA ALA A 12 -48.31 40.13 -27.75
C ALA A 12 -47.99 38.68 -27.29
N ILE A 13 -47.87 37.71 -28.21
CA ILE A 13 -47.48 36.35 -27.93
C ILE A 13 -45.98 36.25 -27.53
N LEU A 14 -45.09 37.05 -28.15
CA LEU A 14 -43.68 37.14 -27.78
C LEU A 14 -43.48 37.77 -26.38
N LEU A 15 -44.33 38.70 -25.96
CA LEU A 15 -44.29 39.29 -24.61
C LEU A 15 -44.83 38.35 -23.54
N LEU A 16 -45.76 37.47 -23.87
CA LEU A 16 -46.29 36.46 -22.96
C LEU A 16 -45.31 35.28 -22.75
N LEU A 17 -44.41 35.00 -23.70
CA LEU A 17 -43.36 33.98 -23.57
C LEU A 17 -42.14 34.44 -22.73
N ASN A 18 -41.97 35.73 -22.51
CA ASN A 18 -40.94 36.27 -21.63
C ASN A 18 -41.39 36.50 -20.17
N ALA A 19 -42.68 36.39 -19.87
CA ALA A 19 -43.21 36.59 -18.53
C ALA A 19 -43.19 35.33 -17.62
N CYS A 20 -42.75 34.18 -18.16
CA CYS A 20 -42.60 32.93 -17.38
C CYS A 20 -41.14 32.50 -17.14
N LYS A 21 -40.21 33.45 -17.05
CA LYS A 21 -38.98 33.24 -16.28
C LYS A 21 -39.18 33.81 -14.88
N SER A 22 -40.18 33.32 -14.15
CA SER A 22 -40.10 33.36 -12.73
C SER A 22 -38.93 32.43 -12.34
N GLN A 23 -37.78 33.03 -12.06
CA GLN A 23 -36.83 32.39 -11.16
C GLN A 23 -37.63 32.08 -9.85
N PHE A 24 -38.18 30.87 -9.77
CA PHE A 24 -38.41 30.26 -8.47
C PHE A 24 -37.02 30.04 -7.87
N SER A 25 -36.45 31.09 -7.29
CA SER A 25 -35.57 30.97 -6.18
C SER A 25 -36.42 30.37 -5.05
N THR A 26 -36.64 29.07 -5.12
CA THR A 26 -36.96 28.33 -3.93
C THR A 26 -35.71 28.42 -3.08
N THR A 27 -35.64 29.40 -2.19
CA THR A 27 -34.92 29.25 -0.95
C THR A 27 -35.58 28.05 -0.28
N THR A 28 -35.15 26.86 -0.65
CA THR A 28 -35.45 25.65 0.12
C THR A 28 -34.82 25.91 1.47
N GLY A 29 -35.64 26.18 2.49
CA GLY A 29 -35.16 26.29 3.85
C GLY A 29 -34.39 25.03 4.20
N ASP A 30 -33.45 25.11 5.13
CA ASP A 30 -32.67 23.99 5.66
C ASP A 30 -33.61 22.79 5.91
N ASP A 31 -33.53 21.74 5.08
CA ASP A 31 -34.36 20.53 5.17
C ASP A 31 -33.84 19.53 6.20
N GLY A 32 -32.69 19.85 6.80
CA GLY A 32 -32.01 19.01 7.80
C GLY A 32 -31.35 17.76 7.19
N ILE A 33 -31.24 17.67 5.87
CA ILE A 33 -30.66 16.53 5.16
C ILE A 33 -29.43 16.96 4.39
N ILE A 34 -28.27 16.35 4.66
CA ILE A 34 -27.05 16.61 3.91
C ILE A 34 -26.60 15.35 3.19
N ASN A 35 -26.21 15.52 1.89
CA ASN A 35 -25.61 14.48 1.08
C ASN A 35 -24.15 14.80 0.83
N PHE A 36 -23.27 13.84 1.11
CA PHE A 36 -21.83 13.98 0.87
C PHE A 36 -21.21 12.66 0.43
N GLN A 37 -19.98 12.71 -0.04
CA GLN A 37 -19.28 11.56 -0.60
C GLN A 37 -17.89 11.43 0.02
N LEU A 38 -17.47 10.19 0.32
CA LEU A 38 -16.13 9.85 0.76
C LEU A 38 -15.52 8.91 -0.27
N VAL A 39 -14.37 9.28 -0.80
CA VAL A 39 -13.59 8.46 -1.72
C VAL A 39 -12.41 7.88 -0.96
N GLN A 40 -12.35 6.55 -0.90
CA GLN A 40 -11.36 5.81 -0.12
C GLN A 40 -10.38 5.08 -1.04
N LEU A 41 -9.08 5.23 -0.73
CA LEU A 41 -7.98 4.39 -1.18
C LEU A 41 -7.25 3.83 0.04
N ASN A 42 -6.50 2.75 -0.17
CA ASN A 42 -5.59 2.14 0.81
C ASN A 42 -4.46 1.42 0.10
N ASP A 43 -3.31 1.24 0.78
CA ASP A 43 -2.21 0.39 0.32
C ASP A 43 -1.74 0.73 -1.11
N VAL A 44 -1.47 2.00 -1.38
CA VAL A 44 -1.06 2.47 -2.71
C VAL A 44 0.45 2.68 -2.75
N TYR A 45 1.20 1.71 -3.19
CA TYR A 45 2.66 1.74 -3.29
C TYR A 45 3.16 2.29 -4.63
N GLU A 46 2.35 2.15 -5.67
CA GLU A 46 2.69 2.54 -7.05
C GLU A 46 1.79 3.68 -7.55
N ILE A 47 2.42 4.74 -8.08
CA ILE A 47 1.68 5.90 -8.62
C ILE A 47 1.22 5.70 -10.06
N ALA A 48 1.92 4.85 -10.81
CA ALA A 48 1.63 4.51 -12.20
C ALA A 48 0.64 3.36 -12.31
N PRO A 49 -0.04 3.20 -13.45
CA PRO A 49 -0.80 2.01 -13.74
C PRO A 49 0.07 0.75 -13.75
N LEU A 50 -0.53 -0.38 -13.39
CA LEU A 50 0.06 -1.71 -13.34
C LEU A 50 -0.44 -2.58 -14.49
N GLU A 51 0.09 -3.81 -14.58
CA GLU A 51 -0.38 -4.84 -15.54
C GLU A 51 -0.37 -4.33 -16.98
N GLY A 52 0.77 -3.76 -17.41
CA GLY A 52 0.90 -3.18 -18.74
C GLY A 52 -0.02 -1.97 -19.00
N GLY A 53 -0.40 -1.26 -17.94
CA GLY A 53 -1.28 -0.11 -18.04
C GLY A 53 -2.78 -0.41 -17.88
N LYS A 54 -3.16 -1.68 -17.66
CA LYS A 54 -4.56 -2.11 -17.59
C LYS A 54 -5.25 -1.73 -16.29
N SER A 55 -4.51 -1.60 -15.17
CA SER A 55 -5.08 -1.51 -13.82
C SER A 55 -4.42 -0.41 -12.99
N GLY A 56 -5.18 0.26 -12.13
CA GLY A 56 -4.68 1.28 -11.20
C GLY A 56 -4.27 2.60 -11.84
N GLY A 57 -3.45 3.35 -11.11
CA GLY A 57 -2.86 4.62 -11.54
C GLY A 57 -3.50 5.87 -10.93
N MET A 58 -2.70 6.63 -10.17
CA MET A 58 -3.16 7.81 -9.42
C MET A 58 -3.70 8.93 -10.32
N ALA A 59 -3.22 9.04 -11.56
CA ALA A 59 -3.74 10.03 -12.52
C ALA A 59 -5.18 9.71 -12.98
N ARG A 60 -5.57 8.43 -13.01
CA ARG A 60 -6.95 8.00 -13.28
C ARG A 60 -7.85 8.26 -12.09
N VAL A 61 -7.38 7.91 -10.89
CA VAL A 61 -8.09 8.24 -9.63
C VAL A 61 -8.37 9.74 -9.55
N ALA A 62 -7.38 10.58 -9.87
CA ALA A 62 -7.55 12.03 -9.86
C ALA A 62 -8.68 12.51 -10.80
N SER A 63 -8.84 11.88 -11.95
CA SER A 63 -9.92 12.19 -12.89
C SER A 63 -11.29 11.79 -12.33
N LEU A 64 -11.39 10.61 -11.71
CA LEU A 64 -12.62 10.16 -11.04
C LEU A 64 -13.01 11.09 -9.90
N VAL A 65 -12.05 11.47 -9.06
CA VAL A 65 -12.28 12.39 -7.93
C VAL A 65 -12.73 13.77 -8.41
N ASP A 66 -12.15 14.30 -9.49
CA ASP A 66 -12.58 15.58 -10.05
C ASP A 66 -14.04 15.52 -10.53
N SER A 67 -14.43 14.44 -11.21
CA SER A 67 -15.82 14.25 -11.63
C SER A 67 -16.77 14.18 -10.42
N LEU A 68 -16.39 13.42 -9.38
CA LEU A 68 -17.20 13.29 -8.17
C LEU A 68 -17.31 14.62 -7.41
N ARG A 69 -16.23 15.42 -7.36
CA ARG A 69 -16.24 16.75 -6.74
C ARG A 69 -17.06 17.77 -7.56
N HIS A 70 -17.11 17.60 -8.88
CA HIS A 70 -17.97 18.40 -9.73
C HIS A 70 -19.46 18.09 -9.46
N ASP A 71 -19.79 16.80 -9.34
CA ASP A 71 -21.16 16.34 -9.10
C ASP A 71 -21.63 16.66 -7.67
N ASN A 72 -20.75 16.55 -6.69
CA ASN A 72 -21.01 16.91 -5.30
C ASN A 72 -19.77 17.57 -4.66
N PRO A 73 -19.81 18.90 -4.41
CA PRO A 73 -18.70 19.62 -3.76
C PRO A 73 -18.31 19.09 -2.38
N ASN A 74 -19.24 18.44 -1.65
CA ASN A 74 -18.99 17.76 -0.40
C ASN A 74 -18.39 16.36 -0.61
N THR A 75 -17.38 16.25 -1.49
CA THR A 75 -16.63 15.02 -1.76
C THR A 75 -15.23 15.13 -1.17
N LEU A 76 -14.92 14.26 -0.21
CA LEU A 76 -13.62 14.17 0.47
C LEU A 76 -12.85 12.94 0.00
N LEU A 77 -11.51 13.07 -0.08
CA LEU A 77 -10.58 12.03 -0.56
C LEU A 77 -9.67 11.55 0.57
N PHE A 78 -9.64 10.22 0.79
CA PHE A 78 -8.96 9.57 1.91
C PHE A 78 -7.95 8.53 1.46
N MET A 79 -6.88 8.37 2.27
CA MET A 79 -5.94 7.26 2.18
C MET A 79 -5.86 6.55 3.53
N ALA A 80 -6.21 5.27 3.55
CA ALA A 80 -6.18 4.44 4.75
C ALA A 80 -4.83 3.73 4.94
N GLY A 81 -3.73 4.50 4.86
CA GLY A 81 -2.37 4.04 5.16
C GLY A 81 -1.66 3.26 4.05
N ASP A 82 -0.39 2.97 4.29
CA ASP A 82 0.55 2.17 3.48
C ASP A 82 0.73 2.69 2.04
N PHE A 83 1.45 3.80 1.91
CA PHE A 83 1.71 4.42 0.61
C PHE A 83 3.13 5.03 0.46
N LEU A 84 3.90 5.17 1.55
CA LEU A 84 5.26 5.69 1.46
C LEU A 84 6.28 4.60 1.17
N ASN A 85 6.02 3.39 1.62
CA ASN A 85 6.87 2.20 1.51
C ASN A 85 6.00 0.93 1.60
N PRO A 86 6.41 -0.21 0.96
CA PRO A 86 7.54 -0.35 0.05
C PRO A 86 7.21 0.11 -1.37
N SER A 87 8.22 0.60 -2.08
CA SER A 87 8.14 0.79 -3.54
C SER A 87 9.52 0.70 -4.16
N LEU A 88 9.59 0.20 -5.40
CA LEU A 88 10.86 0.11 -6.14
C LEU A 88 11.52 1.49 -6.24
N ILE A 89 10.78 2.50 -6.69
CA ILE A 89 11.28 3.86 -6.84
C ILE A 89 11.74 4.47 -5.50
N GLY A 90 11.09 4.12 -4.39
CA GLY A 90 11.46 4.55 -3.04
C GLY A 90 12.86 4.13 -2.62
N THR A 91 13.38 3.02 -3.18
CA THR A 91 14.74 2.53 -2.91
C THR A 91 15.83 3.31 -3.67
N MET A 92 15.45 4.03 -4.73
CA MET A 92 16.36 4.75 -5.62
C MET A 92 16.79 6.09 -5.04
N LYS A 93 17.84 6.67 -5.65
CA LYS A 93 18.30 8.03 -5.35
C LYS A 93 17.86 9.00 -6.44
N TYR A 94 17.44 10.16 -6.02
CA TYR A 94 17.15 11.31 -6.85
C TYR A 94 17.77 12.55 -6.20
N ASN A 95 18.56 13.32 -6.94
CA ASN A 95 19.31 14.47 -6.43
C ASN A 95 20.16 14.16 -5.19
N GLY A 96 20.83 12.98 -5.20
CA GLY A 96 21.73 12.55 -4.11
C GLY A 96 21.05 11.86 -2.92
N GLU A 97 19.74 12.02 -2.74
CA GLU A 97 18.97 11.43 -1.64
C GLU A 97 18.07 10.27 -2.08
N ARG A 98 17.77 9.34 -1.16
CA ARG A 98 16.78 8.29 -1.43
C ARG A 98 15.39 8.89 -1.52
N ILE A 99 14.59 8.43 -2.48
CA ILE A 99 13.24 8.94 -2.77
C ILE A 99 12.27 8.70 -1.60
N ARG A 100 12.22 7.49 -1.07
CA ARG A 100 11.49 7.14 0.17
C ARG A 100 10.08 7.74 0.25
N GLY A 101 9.23 7.51 -0.76
CA GLY A 101 7.85 7.98 -0.78
C GLY A 101 7.64 9.42 -1.29
N LYS A 102 8.72 10.16 -1.66
CA LYS A 102 8.60 11.54 -2.16
C LYS A 102 7.70 11.65 -3.38
N GLN A 103 7.79 10.69 -4.31
CA GLN A 103 6.96 10.62 -5.50
C GLN A 103 5.45 10.56 -5.16
N MET A 104 5.11 9.81 -4.12
CA MET A 104 3.73 9.67 -3.67
C MET A 104 3.23 10.97 -3.03
N ILE A 105 4.04 11.59 -2.16
CA ILE A 105 3.69 12.89 -1.55
C ILE A 105 3.45 13.96 -2.62
N GLU A 106 4.31 14.07 -3.65
CA GLU A 106 4.09 15.05 -4.74
C GLU A 106 2.76 14.81 -5.47
N VAL A 107 2.43 13.56 -5.78
CA VAL A 107 1.18 13.20 -6.45
C VAL A 107 -0.03 13.45 -5.55
N MET A 108 0.01 13.01 -4.29
CA MET A 108 -1.10 13.19 -3.35
C MET A 108 -1.38 14.66 -3.03
N ASN A 109 -0.32 15.50 -2.91
CA ASN A 109 -0.45 16.94 -2.77
C ASN A 109 -1.20 17.56 -3.95
N ALA A 110 -0.83 17.17 -5.18
CA ALA A 110 -1.46 17.66 -6.39
C ALA A 110 -2.92 17.17 -6.55
N MET A 111 -3.26 16.01 -6.01
CA MET A 111 -4.62 15.45 -5.98
C MET A 111 -5.50 16.06 -4.87
N LYS A 112 -4.91 16.81 -3.93
CA LYS A 112 -5.59 17.43 -2.79
C LYS A 112 -6.32 16.40 -1.93
N PHE A 113 -5.56 15.45 -1.35
CA PHE A 113 -6.10 14.56 -0.32
C PHE A 113 -6.58 15.36 0.89
N ASP A 114 -7.71 14.96 1.47
CA ASP A 114 -8.31 15.66 2.61
C ASP A 114 -7.79 15.12 3.94
N LEU A 115 -7.73 13.78 4.10
CA LEU A 115 -7.24 13.12 5.30
C LEU A 115 -6.54 11.80 4.95
N VAL A 116 -5.43 11.53 5.64
CA VAL A 116 -4.58 10.38 5.43
C VAL A 116 -4.25 9.72 6.76
N ALA A 117 -4.48 8.42 6.88
CA ALA A 117 -4.03 7.64 8.02
C ALA A 117 -2.61 7.10 7.79
N PHE A 118 -1.92 6.74 8.86
CA PHE A 118 -0.74 5.90 8.78
C PHE A 118 -1.15 4.44 8.60
N GLY A 119 -0.32 3.68 7.89
CA GLY A 119 -0.28 2.24 7.99
C GLY A 119 1.03 1.78 8.65
N ASN A 120 1.24 0.48 8.75
CA ASN A 120 2.44 -0.06 9.39
C ASN A 120 3.71 0.16 8.54
N HIS A 121 3.59 0.23 7.23
CA HIS A 121 4.72 0.42 6.33
C HIS A 121 5.25 1.86 6.23
N GLU A 122 4.52 2.87 6.68
CA GLU A 122 5.08 4.21 6.89
C GLU A 122 6.23 4.18 7.89
N PHE A 123 6.15 3.31 8.91
CA PHE A 123 7.20 3.16 9.92
C PHE A 123 8.37 2.28 9.47
N ASP A 124 8.32 1.63 8.33
CA ASP A 124 9.48 0.98 7.72
C ASP A 124 10.57 1.99 7.29
N LEU A 125 10.18 3.23 7.08
CA LEU A 125 11.14 4.32 6.86
C LEU A 125 11.95 4.59 8.14
N LYS A 126 13.19 5.05 7.97
CA LYS A 126 13.91 5.65 9.09
C LYS A 126 13.17 6.93 9.51
N TYR A 127 13.14 7.23 10.81
CA TYR A 127 12.42 8.40 11.33
C TYR A 127 12.71 9.70 10.55
N LYS A 128 13.99 9.96 10.22
CA LYS A 128 14.35 11.16 9.45
C LYS A 128 13.72 11.22 8.05
N ASP A 129 13.54 10.06 7.41
CA ASP A 129 12.94 9.99 6.08
C ASP A 129 11.41 10.16 6.18
N LEU A 130 10.77 9.55 7.19
CA LEU A 130 9.36 9.76 7.51
C LEU A 130 9.10 11.24 7.83
N GLN A 131 9.92 11.87 8.70
CA GLN A 131 9.77 13.29 9.05
C GLN A 131 9.83 14.21 7.81
N LYS A 132 10.72 13.91 6.84
CA LYS A 132 10.75 14.65 5.57
C LYS A 132 9.45 14.53 4.80
N ARG A 133 8.87 13.32 4.72
CA ARG A 133 7.60 13.10 4.02
C ARG A 133 6.43 13.80 4.71
N LEU A 134 6.41 13.78 6.05
CA LEU A 134 5.42 14.53 6.82
C LEU A 134 5.52 16.04 6.52
N ASN A 135 6.73 16.61 6.55
CA ASN A 135 6.96 18.03 6.30
C ASN A 135 6.60 18.45 4.85
N GLU A 136 6.79 17.56 3.88
CA GLU A 136 6.49 17.82 2.45
C GLU A 136 5.00 17.68 2.11
N SER A 137 4.19 17.09 2.99
CA SER A 137 2.76 16.83 2.72
C SER A 137 1.87 18.05 3.01
N ASN A 138 0.95 18.37 2.09
CA ASN A 138 0.00 19.49 2.20
C ASN A 138 -1.40 19.06 2.70
N PHE A 139 -1.59 17.76 2.96
CA PHE A 139 -2.83 17.18 3.46
C PHE A 139 -2.78 16.93 4.97
N ASN A 140 -3.96 16.67 5.56
CA ASN A 140 -4.06 16.32 6.97
C ASN A 140 -3.66 14.86 7.18
N TRP A 141 -2.95 14.59 8.28
CA TRP A 141 -2.70 13.26 8.79
C TRP A 141 -3.49 13.01 10.07
N ILE A 142 -3.74 11.72 10.37
CA ILE A 142 -4.40 11.27 11.59
C ILE A 142 -3.74 10.00 12.11
N LEU A 143 -3.57 9.88 13.45
CA LEU A 143 -2.93 8.72 14.08
C LEU A 143 -3.35 8.62 15.56
N GLY A 144 -4.14 7.61 15.91
CA GLY A 144 -4.64 7.42 17.28
C GLY A 144 -3.66 6.67 18.18
N ASN A 145 -3.33 5.42 17.81
CA ASN A 145 -2.68 4.46 18.72
C ASN A 145 -1.17 4.31 18.56
N ALA A 146 -0.48 5.22 17.88
CA ALA A 146 0.98 5.19 17.83
C ALA A 146 1.59 6.55 18.12
N LEU A 147 2.72 6.54 18.83
CA LEU A 147 3.45 7.72 19.26
C LEU A 147 4.91 7.62 18.85
N HIS A 148 5.54 8.75 18.58
CA HIS A 148 6.98 8.83 18.39
C HIS A 148 7.69 8.61 19.73
N HIS A 149 8.51 7.57 19.81
CA HIS A 149 9.32 7.22 20.97
C HIS A 149 10.75 7.73 20.78
N LYS A 150 11.19 8.64 21.64
CA LYS A 150 12.56 9.18 21.63
C LYS A 150 13.03 9.45 23.04
N ASN A 151 14.23 8.97 23.39
CA ASN A 151 14.87 9.23 24.69
C ASN A 151 13.91 8.95 25.88
N LYS A 152 13.21 7.80 25.86
CA LYS A 152 12.23 7.38 26.88
C LYS A 152 10.98 8.30 27.00
N LYS A 153 10.78 9.24 26.08
CA LYS A 153 9.60 10.09 25.98
C LYS A 153 8.73 9.65 24.81
N ASN A 154 7.43 9.77 24.98
CA ASN A 154 6.45 9.51 23.93
C ASN A 154 5.74 10.84 23.60
N GLU A 155 5.77 11.22 22.33
CA GLU A 155 5.07 12.41 21.82
C GLU A 155 4.33 12.06 20.53
N ALA A 156 3.34 12.86 20.14
CA ALA A 156 2.73 12.70 18.83
C ALA A 156 3.76 12.98 17.73
N PHE A 157 3.62 12.29 16.59
CA PHE A 157 4.33 12.69 15.37
C PHE A 157 3.92 14.12 14.98
N TYR A 158 4.73 14.82 14.21
CA TYR A 158 4.45 16.20 13.83
C TYR A 158 4.92 16.50 12.41
N LYS A 159 4.36 17.54 11.84
CA LYS A 159 4.89 18.24 10.66
C LYS A 159 5.63 19.49 11.14
N GLU A 160 6.73 19.83 10.50
CA GLU A 160 7.42 21.07 10.74
C GLU A 160 7.12 22.03 9.58
N ILE A 161 6.39 23.10 9.88
CA ILE A 161 5.98 24.11 8.91
C ILE A 161 6.51 25.45 9.40
N GLU A 162 7.36 26.09 8.61
CA GLU A 162 7.98 27.39 8.95
C GLU A 162 8.66 27.41 10.34
N GLY A 163 9.32 26.29 10.67
CA GLY A 163 10.00 26.11 11.97
C GLY A 163 9.09 25.77 13.15
N ASN A 164 7.77 25.70 12.96
CA ASN A 164 6.81 25.36 13.99
C ASN A 164 6.35 23.91 13.89
N LYS A 165 6.24 23.22 15.04
CA LYS A 165 5.70 21.86 15.11
C LYS A 165 4.18 21.90 15.09
N GLN A 166 3.60 21.25 14.09
CA GLN A 166 2.17 20.93 14.06
C GLN A 166 2.00 19.46 14.36
N TYR A 167 1.57 19.13 15.58
CA TYR A 167 1.37 17.74 15.99
C TYR A 167 0.22 17.09 15.23
N ILE A 168 0.43 15.84 14.83
CA ILE A 168 -0.57 15.02 14.15
C ILE A 168 -1.64 14.64 15.18
N PRO A 169 -2.90 14.99 14.94
CA PRO A 169 -3.99 14.73 15.87
C PRO A 169 -4.41 13.26 15.85
N LYS A 170 -5.04 12.80 16.92
CA LYS A 170 -5.68 11.49 17.03
C LYS A 170 -7.05 11.44 16.36
N THR A 171 -7.72 12.58 16.32
CA THR A 171 -9.05 12.75 15.75
C THR A 171 -9.10 13.97 14.83
N LYS A 172 -10.02 13.95 13.85
CA LYS A 172 -10.24 15.07 12.94
C LYS A 172 -11.73 15.29 12.74
N ILE A 173 -12.17 16.55 12.76
CA ILE A 173 -13.56 16.93 12.42
C ILE A 173 -13.53 17.76 11.14
N PHE A 174 -14.38 17.41 10.18
CA PHE A 174 -14.70 18.21 9.00
C PHE A 174 -16.09 18.83 9.18
N HIS A 175 -16.19 20.11 8.86
CA HIS A 175 -17.45 20.85 8.86
C HIS A 175 -17.95 20.95 7.42
N LEU A 176 -18.98 20.19 7.09
CA LEU A 176 -19.60 20.23 5.77
C LEU A 176 -20.88 21.05 5.83
N LYS A 177 -21.18 21.71 4.70
CA LYS A 177 -22.39 22.48 4.49
C LYS A 177 -22.87 22.24 3.06
N ASP A 178 -24.15 21.99 2.86
CA ASP A 178 -24.75 21.92 1.52
C ASP A 178 -25.36 23.24 1.05
N THR A 179 -26.05 23.16 -0.10
CA THR A 179 -26.56 24.35 -0.79
C THR A 179 -27.75 25.00 -0.10
N ASP A 180 -28.53 24.27 0.70
CA ASP A 180 -29.67 24.80 1.45
C ASP A 180 -29.28 25.33 2.84
N GLY A 181 -28.06 25.03 3.27
CA GLY A 181 -27.50 25.51 4.53
C GLY A 181 -27.36 24.46 5.61
N THR A 182 -27.83 23.22 5.38
CA THR A 182 -27.67 22.11 6.32
C THR A 182 -26.19 21.83 6.59
N ARG A 183 -25.82 21.66 7.87
CA ARG A 183 -24.45 21.46 8.31
C ARG A 183 -24.29 20.14 9.05
N ILE A 184 -23.14 19.50 8.89
CA ILE A 184 -22.71 18.33 9.64
C ILE A 184 -21.28 18.46 10.13
N ASN A 185 -21.02 18.02 11.35
CA ASN A 185 -19.70 17.82 11.92
C ASN A 185 -19.31 16.34 11.77
N LEU A 186 -18.50 16.04 10.77
CA LEU A 186 -18.07 14.69 10.45
C LEU A 186 -16.74 14.37 11.15
N GLY A 187 -16.77 13.49 12.16
CA GLY A 187 -15.61 13.11 12.97
C GLY A 187 -14.91 11.88 12.45
N PHE A 188 -13.57 11.87 12.51
CA PHE A 188 -12.73 10.73 12.15
C PHE A 188 -11.79 10.36 13.29
N PHE A 189 -11.63 9.06 13.54
CA PHE A 189 -10.56 8.48 14.35
C PHE A 189 -9.73 7.52 13.50
N SER A 190 -8.52 7.14 13.97
CA SER A 190 -7.61 6.30 13.17
C SER A 190 -6.77 5.41 14.06
N GLU A 191 -6.83 4.12 13.80
CA GLU A 191 -6.04 3.10 14.48
C GLU A 191 -5.28 2.27 13.47
N ILE A 192 -4.07 1.83 13.87
CA ILE A 192 -3.20 1.01 13.03
C ILE A 192 -2.78 -0.27 13.73
N VAL A 193 -2.47 -1.29 12.94
CA VAL A 193 -1.94 -2.56 13.41
C VAL A 193 -0.51 -2.40 13.95
N ASN A 194 -0.20 -3.08 15.04
CA ASN A 194 1.17 -3.18 15.56
C ASN A 194 1.92 -4.30 14.82
N SER A 195 2.31 -4.03 13.60
CA SER A 195 3.08 -4.95 12.77
C SER A 195 4.51 -4.42 12.60
N ASN A 196 5.51 -5.29 12.77
CA ASN A 196 6.93 -4.98 12.57
C ASN A 196 7.39 -3.70 13.32
N PRO A 197 7.23 -3.63 14.67
CA PRO A 197 7.48 -2.41 15.43
C PRO A 197 8.92 -1.91 15.31
N LYS A 198 9.08 -0.60 15.22
CA LYS A 198 10.39 0.08 15.19
C LYS A 198 10.67 0.74 16.53
N ASP A 199 11.96 0.87 16.88
CA ASP A 199 12.38 1.45 18.15
C ASP A 199 11.88 2.87 18.40
N TYR A 200 11.61 3.63 17.32
CA TYR A 200 11.10 4.99 17.41
C TYR A 200 9.57 5.09 17.45
N VAL A 201 8.85 3.94 17.52
CA VAL A 201 7.38 3.90 17.58
C VAL A 201 6.91 3.20 18.84
N LYS A 202 6.06 3.85 19.59
CA LYS A 202 5.36 3.26 20.74
C LYS A 202 3.89 3.08 20.40
N TYR A 203 3.45 1.82 20.33
CA TYR A 203 2.04 1.48 20.09
C TYR A 203 1.25 1.44 21.40
N ILE A 204 -0.02 1.82 21.30
CA ILE A 204 -1.06 1.73 22.32
C ILE A 204 -2.09 0.70 21.83
N ASN A 205 -2.84 0.08 22.73
CA ASN A 205 -3.92 -0.82 22.33
C ASN A 205 -4.95 -0.08 21.46
N PRO A 206 -5.25 -0.53 20.24
CA PRO A 206 -6.09 0.19 19.29
C PRO A 206 -7.55 0.29 19.79
N PHE A 207 -8.08 -0.72 20.44
CA PHE A 207 -9.48 -0.71 20.94
C PHE A 207 -9.66 0.27 22.10
N GLU A 208 -8.70 0.33 23.01
CA GLU A 208 -8.72 1.31 24.11
C GLU A 208 -8.58 2.73 23.61
N GLN A 209 -7.71 2.93 22.59
CA GLN A 209 -7.50 4.26 22.02
C GLN A 209 -8.73 4.69 21.22
N ALA A 210 -9.28 3.86 20.34
CA ALA A 210 -10.49 4.14 19.59
C ALA A 210 -11.66 4.54 20.50
N ARG A 211 -11.86 3.83 21.62
CA ARG A 211 -12.88 4.18 22.59
C ARG A 211 -12.72 5.61 23.14
N LYS A 212 -11.48 6.02 23.45
CA LYS A 212 -11.15 7.38 23.92
C LYS A 212 -11.39 8.42 22.83
N ASP A 213 -10.93 8.14 21.62
CA ASP A 213 -11.01 9.06 20.48
C ASP A 213 -12.46 9.27 20.04
N ILE A 214 -13.27 8.21 20.01
CA ILE A 214 -14.71 8.28 19.73
C ILE A 214 -15.45 9.08 20.82
N ALA A 215 -15.10 8.89 22.10
CA ALA A 215 -15.68 9.67 23.19
C ALA A 215 -15.33 11.15 23.06
N GLN A 216 -14.08 11.48 22.74
CA GLN A 216 -13.62 12.84 22.47
C GLN A 216 -14.38 13.48 21.30
N LEU A 217 -14.55 12.75 20.18
CA LEU A 217 -15.31 13.25 19.02
C LEU A 217 -16.76 13.57 19.37
N LYS A 218 -17.41 12.71 20.17
CA LYS A 218 -18.77 12.99 20.67
C LYS A 218 -18.82 14.25 21.52
N GLN A 219 -17.89 14.40 22.46
CA GLN A 219 -17.79 15.60 23.30
C GLN A 219 -17.51 16.87 22.49
N SER A 220 -16.77 16.74 21.38
CA SER A 220 -16.48 17.84 20.47
C SER A 220 -17.62 18.15 19.49
N GLY A 221 -18.78 17.50 19.63
CA GLY A 221 -19.98 17.79 18.85
C GLY A 221 -19.99 17.17 17.45
N SER A 222 -19.33 16.04 17.25
CA SER A 222 -19.44 15.29 16.00
C SER A 222 -20.84 14.70 15.85
N ASP A 223 -21.49 14.96 14.73
CA ASP A 223 -22.82 14.43 14.37
C ASP A 223 -22.73 12.99 13.91
N LEU A 224 -21.68 12.66 13.16
CA LEU A 224 -21.38 11.33 12.60
C LEU A 224 -19.89 11.02 12.80
N ILE A 225 -19.56 9.80 13.20
CA ILE A 225 -18.19 9.36 13.45
C ILE A 225 -17.86 8.17 12.53
N ILE A 226 -16.73 8.25 11.82
CA ILE A 226 -16.24 7.23 10.87
C ILE A 226 -14.81 6.86 11.24
N GLY A 227 -14.46 5.57 11.10
CA GLY A 227 -13.09 5.10 11.24
C GLY A 227 -12.31 5.25 9.93
N LEU A 228 -11.07 5.74 10.01
CA LEU A 228 -10.08 5.66 8.94
C LEU A 228 -8.90 4.85 9.48
N THR A 229 -8.94 3.53 9.31
CA THR A 229 -8.07 2.59 10.03
C THR A 229 -7.08 1.89 9.12
N HIS A 230 -6.04 1.30 9.73
CA HIS A 230 -5.15 0.36 9.07
C HIS A 230 -4.92 -0.84 10.00
N LEU A 231 -6.01 -1.54 10.31
CA LEU A 231 -6.05 -2.73 11.16
C LEU A 231 -6.27 -4.00 10.33
N ASN A 232 -6.08 -5.18 10.93
CA ASN A 232 -6.60 -6.40 10.34
C ASN A 232 -8.14 -6.34 10.25
N LYS A 233 -8.72 -7.00 9.27
CA LYS A 233 -10.19 -7.02 9.07
C LYS A 233 -10.95 -7.56 10.28
N GLU A 234 -10.36 -8.52 11.01
CA GLU A 234 -10.93 -9.07 12.24
C GLU A 234 -10.97 -8.02 13.35
N ASP A 235 -9.91 -7.21 13.48
CA ASP A 235 -9.82 -6.12 14.45
C ASP A 235 -10.78 -4.97 14.11
N ASP A 236 -10.93 -4.63 12.81
CA ASP A 236 -11.91 -3.64 12.35
C ASP A 236 -13.35 -4.08 12.66
N LEU A 237 -13.68 -5.37 12.41
CA LEU A 237 -15.00 -5.92 12.78
C LEU A 237 -15.22 -5.91 14.29
N GLN A 238 -14.23 -6.35 15.08
CA GLN A 238 -14.30 -6.30 16.53
C GLN A 238 -14.50 -4.89 17.06
N LEU A 239 -13.86 -3.89 16.43
CA LEU A 239 -14.02 -2.48 16.78
C LEU A 239 -15.47 -2.03 16.57
N LEU A 240 -16.08 -2.39 15.43
CA LEU A 240 -17.50 -2.08 15.17
C LEU A 240 -18.45 -2.78 16.16
N GLU A 241 -18.14 -4.01 16.58
CA GLU A 241 -18.92 -4.71 17.62
C GLU A 241 -18.85 -3.96 18.97
N GLN A 242 -17.68 -3.40 19.31
CA GLN A 242 -17.48 -2.64 20.55
C GLN A 242 -18.00 -1.21 20.46
N GLN A 243 -18.15 -0.66 19.25
CA GLN A 243 -18.53 0.74 18.99
C GLN A 243 -19.69 0.82 17.97
N PRO A 244 -20.89 0.36 18.34
CA PRO A 244 -22.03 0.24 17.42
C PRO A 244 -22.54 1.56 16.84
N GLN A 245 -22.10 2.70 17.37
CA GLN A 245 -22.40 4.02 16.85
C GLN A 245 -21.53 4.43 15.64
N VAL A 246 -20.52 3.64 15.28
CA VAL A 246 -19.68 3.84 14.10
C VAL A 246 -20.29 3.05 12.93
N PRO A 247 -20.89 3.71 11.93
CA PRO A 247 -21.58 2.99 10.85
C PRO A 247 -20.63 2.53 9.74
N LEU A 248 -19.39 3.08 9.69
CA LEU A 248 -18.42 2.80 8.63
C LEU A 248 -17.00 2.89 9.16
N ILE A 249 -16.20 1.90 8.80
CA ILE A 249 -14.74 1.93 8.83
C ILE A 249 -14.25 1.87 7.39
N MET A 250 -13.45 2.87 7.00
CA MET A 250 -12.64 2.90 5.78
C MET A 250 -11.25 2.37 6.16
N GLY A 251 -10.99 1.09 5.89
CA GLY A 251 -9.80 0.37 6.34
C GLY A 251 -8.76 0.15 5.24
N GLY A 252 -7.55 -0.21 5.63
CA GLY A 252 -6.46 -0.69 4.78
C GLY A 252 -5.91 -2.04 5.27
N HIS A 253 -4.66 -2.36 4.93
CA HIS A 253 -3.86 -3.50 5.35
C HIS A 253 -4.06 -4.79 4.53
N GLU A 254 -5.26 -5.17 4.20
CA GLU A 254 -5.49 -6.24 3.23
C GLU A 254 -5.48 -5.66 1.82
N HIS A 255 -4.70 -6.27 0.94
CA HIS A 255 -4.47 -5.77 -0.42
C HIS A 255 -5.56 -6.16 -1.42
N TYR A 256 -6.64 -6.80 -0.98
CA TYR A 256 -7.80 -7.17 -1.79
C TYR A 256 -9.08 -6.54 -1.27
N ASN A 257 -10.00 -6.20 -2.19
CA ASN A 257 -11.22 -5.51 -1.82
C ASN A 257 -12.17 -6.37 -0.98
N MET A 258 -12.88 -5.70 -0.08
CA MET A 258 -13.93 -6.31 0.72
C MET A 258 -14.93 -5.26 1.23
N LEU A 259 -16.17 -5.71 1.44
CA LEU A 259 -17.19 -4.97 2.17
C LEU A 259 -17.83 -5.93 3.18
N LEU A 260 -17.42 -5.81 4.42
CA LEU A 260 -17.90 -6.65 5.52
C LEU A 260 -18.95 -5.90 6.33
N THR A 261 -19.85 -6.66 6.96
CA THR A 261 -20.89 -6.09 7.84
C THR A 261 -20.78 -6.74 9.21
N ALA A 262 -20.61 -5.93 10.25
CA ALA A 262 -20.63 -6.35 11.64
C ALA A 262 -22.06 -6.69 12.10
N SER A 263 -22.22 -7.43 13.20
CA SER A 263 -23.55 -7.76 13.77
C SER A 263 -24.33 -6.51 14.19
N THR A 264 -23.63 -5.43 14.49
CA THR A 264 -24.18 -4.09 14.80
C THR A 264 -24.71 -3.35 13.56
N GLY A 265 -24.52 -3.89 12.34
CA GLY A 265 -24.90 -3.25 11.08
C GLY A 265 -23.85 -2.29 10.52
N GLY A 266 -22.80 -1.96 11.26
CA GLY A 266 -21.66 -1.18 10.79
C GLY A 266 -20.88 -1.92 9.70
N LYS A 267 -20.23 -1.18 8.79
CA LYS A 267 -19.50 -1.74 7.64
C LYS A 267 -18.02 -1.46 7.70
N VAL A 268 -17.22 -2.44 7.27
CA VAL A 268 -15.79 -2.30 6.99
C VAL A 268 -15.61 -2.37 5.48
N ALA A 269 -15.05 -1.33 4.88
CA ALA A 269 -14.69 -1.29 3.47
C ALA A 269 -13.18 -1.20 3.32
N LYS A 270 -12.60 -2.04 2.46
CA LYS A 270 -11.18 -1.99 2.05
C LYS A 270 -11.13 -2.14 0.54
N ALA A 271 -10.37 -1.28 -0.15
CA ALA A 271 -10.21 -1.35 -1.60
C ALA A 271 -9.04 -2.29 -1.96
N ASP A 272 -8.90 -2.64 -3.25
CA ASP A 272 -7.70 -3.32 -3.72
C ASP A 272 -6.49 -2.40 -3.64
N ALA A 273 -5.34 -2.96 -3.29
CA ALA A 273 -4.08 -2.24 -3.24
C ALA A 273 -3.72 -1.58 -4.60
N ASN A 274 -2.79 -0.61 -4.54
CA ASN A 274 -2.25 0.08 -5.71
C ASN A 274 -3.31 0.81 -6.56
N ALA A 275 -4.38 1.26 -5.90
CA ALA A 275 -5.48 1.96 -6.57
C ALA A 275 -6.09 1.16 -7.74
N LYS A 276 -6.07 -0.17 -7.71
CA LYS A 276 -6.76 -1.02 -8.70
C LYS A 276 -8.27 -0.80 -8.64
N THR A 277 -8.77 -0.56 -7.44
CA THR A 277 -10.13 -0.09 -7.16
C THR A 277 -10.12 1.07 -6.16
N ILE A 278 -11.22 1.81 -6.09
CA ILE A 278 -11.52 2.77 -5.03
C ILE A 278 -12.91 2.47 -4.47
N TYR A 279 -13.16 2.79 -3.20
CA TYR A 279 -14.52 2.85 -2.69
C TYR A 279 -15.07 4.27 -2.76
N LEU A 280 -16.29 4.40 -3.26
CA LEU A 280 -17.13 5.60 -3.17
C LEU A 280 -18.24 5.33 -2.17
N HIS A 281 -18.22 6.01 -1.04
CA HIS A 281 -19.30 5.99 -0.06
C HIS A 281 -20.19 7.21 -0.26
N LYS A 282 -21.41 6.98 -0.75
CA LYS A 282 -22.47 8.01 -0.83
C LYS A 282 -23.25 7.99 0.48
N ILE A 283 -23.23 9.11 1.19
CA ILE A 283 -23.81 9.23 2.52
C ILE A 283 -24.91 10.28 2.49
N ARG A 284 -26.09 9.88 2.98
CA ARG A 284 -27.20 10.77 3.28
C ARG A 284 -27.41 10.78 4.79
N TYR A 285 -27.32 11.94 5.40
CA TYR A 285 -27.51 12.14 6.82
C TYR A 285 -28.71 13.05 7.07
N ASN A 286 -29.63 12.63 7.94
CA ASN A 286 -30.73 13.46 8.43
C ASN A 286 -30.38 13.94 9.85
N LYS A 287 -30.20 15.24 10.01
CA LYS A 287 -29.79 15.86 11.27
C LYS A 287 -30.85 15.79 12.36
N GLN A 288 -32.13 15.83 11.97
CA GLN A 288 -33.26 15.81 12.92
C GLN A 288 -33.45 14.43 13.52
N THR A 289 -33.45 13.38 12.66
CA THR A 289 -33.67 11.98 13.08
C THR A 289 -32.36 11.26 13.44
N ARG A 290 -31.20 11.82 13.07
CA ARG A 290 -29.86 11.22 13.12
C ARG A 290 -29.74 9.93 12.27
N GLU A 291 -30.67 9.73 11.35
CA GLU A 291 -30.61 8.60 10.42
C GLU A 291 -29.45 8.79 9.43
N VAL A 292 -28.65 7.75 9.28
CA VAL A 292 -27.59 7.69 8.29
C VAL A 292 -27.84 6.59 7.28
N ARG A 293 -27.74 6.89 5.99
CA ARG A 293 -27.76 5.90 4.91
C ARG A 293 -26.42 5.94 4.18
N ILE A 294 -25.78 4.80 4.05
CA ILE A 294 -24.48 4.65 3.40
C ILE A 294 -24.60 3.64 2.27
N VAL A 295 -24.29 4.08 1.05
CA VAL A 295 -24.14 3.22 -0.12
C VAL A 295 -22.67 3.20 -0.50
N SER A 296 -22.02 2.05 -0.32
CA SER A 296 -20.60 1.83 -0.66
C SER A 296 -20.49 1.17 -2.02
N ILE A 297 -19.81 1.80 -2.97
CA ILE A 297 -19.66 1.37 -4.36
C ILE A 297 -18.18 1.15 -4.63
N LEU A 298 -17.81 -0.07 -5.02
CA LEU A 298 -16.46 -0.38 -5.49
C LEU A 298 -16.35 0.03 -6.96
N ILE A 299 -15.39 0.90 -7.27
CA ILE A 299 -15.15 1.42 -8.62
C ILE A 299 -13.79 0.91 -9.11
N PRO A 300 -13.74 0.12 -10.20
CA PRO A 300 -12.48 -0.30 -10.80
C PRO A 300 -11.79 0.87 -11.50
N VAL A 301 -10.48 0.97 -11.27
CA VAL A 301 -9.61 1.97 -11.91
C VAL A 301 -8.81 1.28 -13.00
N ASN A 302 -9.26 1.37 -14.24
CA ASN A 302 -8.68 0.66 -15.38
C ASN A 302 -8.41 1.61 -16.57
N GLU A 303 -8.00 1.05 -17.70
CA GLU A 303 -7.65 1.81 -18.92
C GLU A 303 -8.81 2.60 -19.54
N LYS A 304 -10.07 2.29 -19.18
CA LYS A 304 -11.25 3.05 -19.64
C LYS A 304 -11.36 4.42 -18.95
N VAL A 305 -10.70 4.58 -17.80
CA VAL A 305 -10.66 5.84 -17.07
C VAL A 305 -9.55 6.72 -17.62
N LYS A 306 -9.91 7.89 -18.17
CA LYS A 306 -8.93 8.86 -18.67
C LYS A 306 -8.09 9.42 -17.53
N SER A 307 -6.77 9.53 -17.73
CA SER A 307 -5.87 10.15 -16.77
C SER A 307 -6.01 11.67 -16.74
N LYS A 308 -6.02 12.29 -15.56
CA LYS A 308 -5.94 13.75 -15.40
C LYS A 308 -4.57 14.25 -15.87
N PRO A 309 -4.50 15.14 -16.89
CA PRO A 309 -3.22 15.49 -17.53
C PRO A 309 -2.16 16.04 -16.58
N GLN A 310 -2.54 16.90 -15.63
CA GLN A 310 -1.61 17.50 -14.67
C GLN A 310 -0.97 16.43 -13.75
N ILE A 311 -1.75 15.45 -13.28
CA ILE A 311 -1.28 14.37 -12.44
C ILE A 311 -0.46 13.37 -13.26
N LYS A 312 -0.92 13.07 -14.50
CA LYS A 312 -0.17 12.22 -15.42
C LYS A 312 1.25 12.74 -15.65
N LYS A 313 1.41 14.05 -15.84
CA LYS A 313 2.74 14.68 -16.02
C LYS A 313 3.68 14.42 -14.82
N LEU A 314 3.15 14.44 -13.59
CA LEU A 314 3.93 14.12 -12.39
C LEU A 314 4.28 12.62 -12.33
N VAL A 315 3.33 11.76 -12.64
CA VAL A 315 3.54 10.31 -12.71
C VAL A 315 4.60 9.99 -13.77
N ASP A 316 4.49 10.53 -14.98
CA ASP A 316 5.43 10.32 -16.09
C ASP A 316 6.86 10.77 -15.71
N LYS A 317 7.01 11.92 -15.03
CA LYS A 317 8.31 12.39 -14.51
C LYS A 317 8.98 11.31 -13.65
N TRP A 318 8.25 10.75 -12.69
CA TRP A 318 8.78 9.75 -11.77
C TRP A 318 9.00 8.40 -12.45
N GLN A 319 8.13 8.01 -13.39
CA GLN A 319 8.33 6.81 -14.21
C GLN A 319 9.57 6.91 -15.08
N GLN A 320 9.87 8.07 -15.67
CA GLN A 320 11.11 8.27 -16.43
C GLN A 320 12.35 8.06 -15.56
N ILE A 321 12.34 8.56 -14.31
CA ILE A 321 13.44 8.36 -13.36
C ILE A 321 13.60 6.87 -13.03
N LEU A 322 12.48 6.16 -12.82
CA LEU A 322 12.47 4.72 -12.57
C LEU A 322 13.04 3.96 -13.77
N MET A 323 12.52 4.19 -14.97
CA MET A 323 12.91 3.47 -16.18
C MET A 323 14.40 3.67 -16.52
N ASN A 324 14.92 4.89 -16.39
CA ASN A 324 16.35 5.17 -16.60
C ASN A 324 17.26 4.34 -15.67
N LYS A 325 16.76 3.91 -14.50
CA LYS A 325 17.52 3.06 -13.56
C LYS A 325 17.34 1.57 -13.85
N VAL A 326 16.15 1.15 -14.21
CA VAL A 326 15.82 -0.26 -14.45
C VAL A 326 16.40 -0.77 -15.76
N GLN A 327 16.46 0.06 -16.80
CA GLN A 327 17.03 -0.27 -18.12
C GLN A 327 18.51 -0.70 -18.08
N HIS A 328 19.28 -0.31 -17.05
CA HIS A 328 20.64 -0.83 -16.86
C HIS A 328 20.68 -2.33 -16.48
N VAL A 329 19.56 -2.91 -16.05
CA VAL A 329 19.46 -4.32 -15.64
C VAL A 329 18.63 -5.14 -16.63
N ALA A 330 17.61 -4.52 -17.23
CA ALA A 330 16.75 -5.15 -18.23
C ALA A 330 16.44 -4.15 -19.36
N ASP A 331 16.76 -4.48 -20.59
CA ASP A 331 16.62 -3.58 -21.76
C ASP A 331 15.16 -3.15 -21.97
N ASN A 332 14.21 -4.07 -21.81
CA ASN A 332 12.80 -3.80 -21.90
C ASN A 332 12.04 -4.38 -20.67
N PRO A 333 11.99 -3.62 -19.54
CA PRO A 333 11.42 -4.15 -18.31
C PRO A 333 9.89 -4.35 -18.34
N GLU A 334 9.19 -3.71 -19.26
CA GLU A 334 7.74 -3.87 -19.45
C GLU A 334 7.38 -5.06 -20.38
N SER A 335 8.37 -5.71 -21.01
CA SER A 335 8.09 -6.88 -21.84
C SER A 335 7.60 -8.06 -21.01
N VAL A 336 6.61 -8.78 -21.54
CA VAL A 336 6.13 -10.03 -20.95
C VAL A 336 7.24 -11.07 -21.06
N LEU A 337 7.61 -11.65 -19.92
CA LEU A 337 8.61 -12.71 -19.82
C LEU A 337 7.96 -14.10 -19.81
N TRP A 338 6.82 -14.20 -19.16
CA TRP A 338 6.13 -15.45 -18.89
C TRP A 338 4.66 -15.19 -18.58
N HIS A 339 3.80 -16.15 -18.92
CA HIS A 339 2.38 -16.13 -18.54
C HIS A 339 2.10 -17.26 -17.56
N THR A 340 1.35 -16.97 -16.49
CA THR A 340 0.93 -17.99 -15.51
C THR A 340 -0.51 -17.78 -15.07
N ASP A 341 -1.29 -18.87 -15.15
CA ASP A 341 -2.66 -18.92 -14.61
C ASP A 341 -2.64 -19.14 -13.08
N GLU A 342 -1.59 -19.80 -12.56
CA GLU A 342 -1.42 -20.00 -11.13
C GLU A 342 -0.84 -18.75 -10.48
N ALA A 343 -1.56 -18.17 -9.52
CA ALA A 343 -1.10 -17.00 -8.79
C ALA A 343 0.16 -17.31 -7.95
N LEU A 344 1.25 -16.62 -8.23
CA LEU A 344 2.50 -16.68 -7.46
C LEU A 344 2.36 -15.91 -6.15
N ASP A 345 2.33 -16.62 -5.03
CA ASP A 345 2.08 -16.03 -3.71
C ASP A 345 3.35 -15.39 -3.12
N ALA A 346 3.44 -14.07 -3.22
CA ALA A 346 4.50 -13.25 -2.65
C ALA A 346 4.01 -12.38 -1.46
N ARG A 347 2.81 -12.68 -0.93
CA ARG A 347 2.24 -11.96 0.22
C ARG A 347 3.06 -12.17 1.49
N GLU A 348 3.28 -11.11 2.22
CA GLU A 348 4.13 -11.09 3.42
C GLU A 348 3.71 -12.15 4.43
N LYS A 349 2.40 -12.27 4.70
CA LYS A 349 1.84 -13.29 5.59
C LYS A 349 2.10 -14.74 5.13
N SER A 350 2.31 -14.98 3.84
CA SER A 350 2.61 -16.31 3.31
C SER A 350 4.11 -16.58 3.30
N ILE A 351 4.90 -15.71 2.67
CA ILE A 351 6.34 -15.92 2.50
C ILE A 351 7.14 -15.93 3.80
N ARG A 352 6.61 -15.31 4.87
CA ARG A 352 7.25 -15.30 6.19
C ARG A 352 6.86 -16.50 7.07
N HIS A 353 5.92 -17.35 6.65
CA HIS A 353 5.42 -18.44 7.48
C HIS A 353 5.52 -19.81 6.81
N ARG A 354 5.56 -19.86 5.48
CA ARG A 354 5.58 -21.12 4.70
C ARG A 354 6.35 -20.95 3.40
N GLN A 355 6.72 -22.07 2.78
CA GLN A 355 7.22 -22.06 1.41
C GLN A 355 6.09 -21.71 0.44
N THR A 356 6.37 -20.88 -0.56
CA THR A 356 5.41 -20.45 -1.57
C THR A 356 5.91 -20.81 -2.96
N ASN A 357 5.00 -20.83 -3.94
CA ASN A 357 5.37 -21.03 -5.35
C ASN A 357 6.22 -19.86 -5.89
N PHE A 358 6.02 -18.62 -5.39
CA PHE A 358 6.92 -17.50 -5.70
C PHE A 358 8.33 -17.74 -5.15
N GLY A 359 8.46 -18.16 -3.88
CA GLY A 359 9.74 -18.51 -3.26
C GLY A 359 10.45 -19.65 -4.00
N LYS A 360 9.68 -20.67 -4.46
CA LYS A 360 10.18 -21.75 -5.30
C LYS A 360 10.77 -21.22 -6.62
N LEU A 361 10.03 -20.36 -7.34
CA LEU A 361 10.50 -19.74 -8.58
C LEU A 361 11.84 -19.02 -8.39
N LEU A 362 11.96 -18.23 -7.32
CA LEU A 362 13.21 -17.52 -7.00
C LEU A 362 14.38 -18.48 -6.78
N THR A 363 14.15 -19.52 -5.99
CA THR A 363 15.22 -20.49 -5.66
C THR A 363 15.58 -21.39 -6.86
N ASP A 364 14.64 -21.74 -7.72
CA ASP A 364 14.91 -22.48 -8.96
C ASP A 364 15.75 -21.63 -9.92
N ALA A 365 15.42 -20.35 -10.06
CA ALA A 365 16.22 -19.41 -10.86
C ALA A 365 17.63 -19.24 -10.28
N MET A 366 17.78 -19.17 -8.95
CA MET A 366 19.10 -19.11 -8.30
C MET A 366 19.91 -20.38 -8.59
N LEU A 367 19.31 -21.57 -8.50
CA LEU A 367 19.98 -22.84 -8.79
C LEU A 367 20.45 -22.92 -10.24
N SER A 368 19.65 -22.44 -11.20
CA SER A 368 20.01 -22.43 -12.62
C SER A 368 21.28 -21.63 -12.93
N ALA A 369 21.61 -20.67 -12.08
CA ALA A 369 22.80 -19.83 -12.19
C ALA A 369 24.05 -20.38 -11.46
N SER A 370 23.93 -21.54 -10.78
CA SER A 370 25.07 -22.14 -10.08
C SER A 370 26.18 -22.58 -11.04
N ARG A 371 27.42 -22.30 -10.66
CA ARG A 371 28.62 -22.76 -11.36
C ARG A 371 29.28 -23.98 -10.69
N ASN A 372 28.87 -24.27 -9.47
CA ASN A 372 29.44 -25.35 -8.66
C ASN A 372 28.41 -26.46 -8.34
N ASN A 373 27.39 -26.62 -9.19
CA ASN A 373 26.33 -27.60 -9.03
C ASN A 373 25.65 -27.55 -7.65
N ALA A 374 25.25 -26.33 -7.24
CA ALA A 374 24.47 -26.18 -6.01
C ALA A 374 23.14 -26.93 -6.12
N VAL A 375 22.80 -27.66 -5.09
CA VAL A 375 21.52 -28.37 -4.96
C VAL A 375 20.55 -27.68 -4.01
N ILE A 376 21.00 -26.62 -3.34
CA ILE A 376 20.23 -25.84 -2.38
C ILE A 376 20.32 -24.37 -2.76
N ALA A 377 19.18 -23.68 -2.73
CA ALA A 377 19.14 -22.23 -2.76
C ALA A 377 18.28 -21.73 -1.59
N ILE A 378 18.69 -20.60 -1.00
CA ILE A 378 17.98 -19.95 0.10
C ILE A 378 17.90 -18.44 -0.14
N VAL A 379 16.75 -17.86 0.14
CA VAL A 379 16.52 -16.41 0.08
C VAL A 379 15.65 -15.98 1.25
N ASN A 380 16.01 -14.89 1.93
CA ASN A 380 15.22 -14.37 3.03
C ASN A 380 13.92 -13.71 2.53
N SER A 381 12.82 -14.00 3.21
CA SER A 381 11.51 -13.44 2.87
C SER A 381 11.47 -11.91 2.98
N GLY A 382 12.32 -11.31 3.81
CA GLY A 382 12.48 -9.86 3.90
C GLY A 382 13.01 -9.17 2.65
N SER A 383 13.58 -9.92 1.70
CA SER A 383 13.97 -9.39 0.38
C SER A 383 12.79 -9.26 -0.59
N ILE A 384 11.69 -9.98 -0.35
CA ILE A 384 10.45 -9.98 -1.17
C ILE A 384 9.51 -8.93 -0.60
N ARG A 385 9.17 -7.91 -1.41
CA ARG A 385 8.53 -6.69 -0.90
C ARG A 385 7.25 -6.27 -1.63
N ILE A 386 6.75 -7.08 -2.55
CA ILE A 386 5.54 -6.74 -3.31
C ILE A 386 4.26 -6.90 -2.47
N ASP A 387 4.28 -7.80 -1.48
CA ASP A 387 3.14 -8.15 -0.61
C ASP A 387 1.82 -8.38 -1.37
N ASP A 388 1.91 -9.06 -2.51
CA ASP A 388 0.78 -9.34 -3.40
C ASP A 388 0.96 -10.71 -4.07
N GLN A 389 0.02 -11.08 -4.92
CA GLN A 389 0.11 -12.24 -5.80
C GLN A 389 0.33 -11.76 -7.24
N LEU A 390 1.17 -12.47 -7.99
CA LEU A 390 1.40 -12.21 -9.40
C LEU A 390 0.77 -13.31 -10.25
N SER A 391 -0.03 -12.95 -11.24
CA SER A 391 -0.67 -13.87 -12.19
C SER A 391 -0.89 -13.21 -13.55
N GLY A 392 -1.21 -14.01 -14.57
CA GLY A 392 -1.35 -13.53 -15.94
C GLY A 392 0.01 -13.26 -16.58
N ASP A 393 0.12 -12.13 -17.28
CA ASP A 393 1.35 -11.72 -17.98
C ASP A 393 2.36 -11.13 -16.97
N ILE A 394 3.45 -11.84 -16.74
CA ILE A 394 4.53 -11.44 -15.82
C ILE A 394 5.63 -10.76 -16.61
N THR A 395 6.02 -9.57 -16.18
CA THR A 395 7.06 -8.74 -16.78
C THR A 395 8.34 -8.72 -15.95
N ALA A 396 9.45 -8.24 -16.52
CA ALA A 396 10.65 -8.00 -15.73
C ALA A 396 10.39 -6.95 -14.62
N MET A 397 9.52 -5.97 -14.88
CA MET A 397 9.16 -4.94 -13.90
C MET A 397 8.52 -5.53 -12.63
N ASP A 398 7.76 -6.62 -12.74
CA ASP A 398 7.16 -7.28 -11.57
C ASP A 398 8.23 -7.88 -10.64
N PHE A 399 9.32 -8.42 -11.18
CA PHE A 399 10.45 -8.87 -10.38
C PHE A 399 11.24 -7.71 -9.77
N PHE A 400 11.30 -6.54 -10.45
CA PHE A 400 11.89 -5.35 -9.84
C PHE A 400 11.06 -4.84 -8.66
N ARG A 401 9.73 -4.90 -8.75
CA ARG A 401 8.82 -4.55 -7.64
C ARG A 401 8.90 -5.57 -6.51
N ALA A 402 8.93 -6.86 -6.85
CA ALA A 402 9.03 -7.92 -5.85
C ALA A 402 10.36 -7.91 -5.09
N LEU A 403 11.46 -7.61 -5.78
CA LEU A 403 12.82 -7.60 -5.25
C LEU A 403 13.47 -6.22 -5.42
N PRO A 404 12.97 -5.16 -4.76
CA PRO A 404 13.39 -3.78 -5.04
C PRO A 404 14.85 -3.50 -4.68
N PHE A 405 15.45 -4.31 -3.80
CA PHE A 405 16.83 -4.15 -3.38
C PHE A 405 17.83 -4.77 -4.37
N GLY A 406 17.41 -5.78 -5.15
CA GLY A 406 18.30 -6.57 -5.99
C GLY A 406 19.38 -7.26 -5.16
N GLY A 407 20.62 -7.14 -5.57
CA GLY A 407 21.78 -7.75 -4.91
C GLY A 407 22.31 -8.96 -5.64
N SER A 408 23.58 -9.29 -5.40
CA SER A 408 24.24 -10.43 -6.01
C SER A 408 23.86 -11.74 -5.33
N ILE A 409 23.94 -12.82 -6.07
CA ILE A 409 23.84 -14.18 -5.54
C ILE A 409 25.19 -14.87 -5.63
N TYR A 410 25.57 -15.58 -4.58
CA TYR A 410 26.85 -16.27 -4.44
C TYR A 410 26.65 -17.77 -4.43
N ASP A 411 27.61 -18.46 -4.99
CA ASP A 411 27.72 -19.92 -4.95
C ASP A 411 28.68 -20.27 -3.81
N VAL A 412 28.18 -20.88 -2.72
CA VAL A 412 28.90 -20.99 -1.46
C VAL A 412 28.94 -22.44 -0.99
N GLN A 413 30.11 -22.88 -0.50
CA GLN A 413 30.31 -24.16 0.14
C GLN A 413 30.26 -23.99 1.67
N ILE A 414 29.32 -24.67 2.32
CA ILE A 414 29.17 -24.63 3.79
C ILE A 414 29.11 -26.05 4.38
N LYS A 415 29.53 -26.19 5.64
CA LYS A 415 29.33 -27.44 6.37
C LYS A 415 27.85 -27.66 6.69
N GLY A 416 27.45 -28.95 6.75
CA GLY A 416 26.06 -29.30 7.06
C GLY A 416 25.65 -28.89 8.48
N SER A 417 26.59 -28.83 9.42
CA SER A 417 26.36 -28.27 10.75
C SER A 417 25.91 -26.81 10.71
N LEU A 418 26.51 -25.95 9.84
CA LEU A 418 26.08 -24.58 9.66
C LEU A 418 24.73 -24.51 8.94
N LEU A 419 24.53 -25.33 7.90
CA LEU A 419 23.25 -25.37 7.18
C LEU A 419 22.08 -25.68 8.12
N LYS A 420 22.22 -26.68 9.01
CA LYS A 420 21.21 -27.00 10.02
C LYS A 420 20.92 -25.82 10.95
N LYS A 421 21.98 -25.15 11.46
CA LYS A 421 21.83 -23.97 12.32
C LYS A 421 21.07 -22.85 11.63
N VAL A 422 21.40 -22.57 10.36
CA VAL A 422 20.74 -21.54 9.53
C VAL A 422 19.26 -21.86 9.34
N MET A 423 18.92 -23.08 8.98
CA MET A 423 17.54 -23.48 8.76
C MET A 423 16.72 -23.51 10.06
N ASN A 424 17.31 -23.94 11.17
CA ASN A 424 16.64 -23.87 12.47
C ASN A 424 16.43 -22.42 12.93
N TYR A 425 17.40 -21.54 12.69
CA TYR A 425 17.24 -20.11 12.96
C TYR A 425 16.06 -19.52 12.17
N SER A 426 15.96 -19.85 10.89
CA SER A 426 14.84 -19.45 10.04
C SER A 426 13.49 -19.88 10.62
N GLU A 427 13.35 -21.15 11.01
CA GLU A 427 12.11 -21.69 11.60
C GLU A 427 11.70 -20.98 12.90
N GLN A 428 12.68 -20.65 13.75
CA GLN A 428 12.44 -19.90 15.00
C GLN A 428 12.00 -18.46 14.75
N HIS A 429 12.21 -17.96 13.53
CA HIS A 429 11.89 -16.59 13.13
C HIS A 429 10.72 -16.52 12.12
N LYS A 430 9.80 -17.49 12.16
CA LYS A 430 8.54 -17.39 11.41
C LYS A 430 7.83 -16.07 11.74
N GLY A 431 7.24 -15.46 10.72
CA GLY A 431 6.63 -14.13 10.81
C GLY A 431 7.62 -12.97 10.61
N LYS A 432 8.93 -13.22 10.54
CA LYS A 432 9.96 -12.19 10.34
C LYS A 432 10.61 -12.30 8.96
N GLY A 433 11.25 -11.22 8.50
CA GLY A 433 11.97 -11.19 7.23
C GLY A 433 13.13 -12.18 7.13
N SER A 434 13.65 -12.67 8.29
CA SER A 434 14.68 -13.71 8.38
C SER A 434 14.18 -15.15 8.15
N TYR A 435 12.87 -15.37 8.03
CA TYR A 435 12.34 -16.64 7.55
C TYR A 435 12.76 -16.88 6.10
N LEU A 436 13.27 -18.09 5.80
CA LEU A 436 13.84 -18.40 4.48
C LEU A 436 12.84 -19.10 3.57
N GLN A 437 12.74 -18.65 2.35
CA GLN A 437 12.27 -19.44 1.23
C GLN A 437 13.45 -20.29 0.72
N HIS A 438 13.23 -21.55 0.41
CA HIS A 438 14.29 -22.48 0.01
C HIS A 438 13.87 -23.39 -1.15
N SER A 439 14.86 -23.98 -1.82
CA SER A 439 14.66 -24.92 -2.90
C SER A 439 14.01 -26.23 -2.43
N GLN A 440 13.32 -26.91 -3.37
CA GLN A 440 12.56 -28.13 -3.06
C GLN A 440 13.41 -29.31 -2.56
N ASN A 441 14.70 -29.32 -2.87
CA ASN A 441 15.63 -30.36 -2.43
C ASN A 441 15.92 -30.29 -0.91
N LEU A 442 15.66 -29.15 -0.28
CA LEU A 442 15.80 -28.94 1.15
C LEU A 442 14.42 -29.00 1.80
N LYS A 443 14.19 -29.93 2.71
CA LYS A 443 12.89 -30.15 3.35
C LYS A 443 13.06 -30.45 4.83
N ARG A 444 12.02 -30.15 5.60
CA ARG A 444 11.89 -30.59 6.98
C ARG A 444 10.89 -31.75 7.02
N ASN A 445 11.32 -32.91 7.51
CA ASN A 445 10.44 -34.08 7.60
C ASN A 445 9.45 -33.97 8.78
N THR A 446 8.56 -34.94 8.92
CA THR A 446 7.54 -35.00 9.99
C THR A 446 8.14 -35.12 11.40
N GLN A 447 9.37 -35.57 11.52
CA GLN A 447 10.13 -35.64 12.78
C GLN A 447 10.87 -34.32 13.10
N GLY A 448 10.72 -33.31 12.26
CA GLY A 448 11.38 -32.00 12.43
C GLY A 448 12.85 -31.98 11.97
N ILE A 449 13.32 -33.03 11.28
CA ILE A 449 14.72 -33.15 10.80
C ILE A 449 14.84 -32.55 9.41
N TRP A 450 15.84 -31.69 9.20
CA TRP A 450 16.15 -31.14 7.90
C TRP A 450 16.85 -32.19 7.01
N THR A 451 16.38 -32.31 5.78
CA THR A 451 16.87 -33.27 4.77
C THR A 451 17.23 -32.54 3.48
N VAL A 452 18.26 -32.99 2.82
CA VAL A 452 18.62 -32.63 1.46
C VAL A 452 18.46 -33.87 0.58
N GLU A 453 17.67 -33.78 -0.50
CA GLU A 453 17.35 -34.91 -1.39
C GLU A 453 16.83 -36.13 -0.60
N ASN A 454 15.96 -35.87 0.38
CA ASN A 454 15.36 -36.84 1.30
C ASN A 454 16.34 -37.55 2.25
N LYS A 455 17.62 -37.14 2.34
CA LYS A 455 18.60 -37.65 3.31
C LYS A 455 18.83 -36.62 4.42
N PRO A 456 18.92 -37.02 5.68
CA PRO A 456 19.27 -36.10 6.77
C PRO A 456 20.56 -35.33 6.44
N ILE A 457 20.59 -34.05 6.82
CA ILE A 457 21.80 -33.25 6.62
C ILE A 457 22.90 -33.83 7.49
N ASP A 458 24.03 -34.19 6.87
CA ASP A 458 25.24 -34.64 7.58
C ASP A 458 26.08 -33.44 7.98
N ASP A 459 26.39 -33.32 9.28
CA ASP A 459 27.14 -32.20 9.87
C ASP A 459 28.55 -32.03 9.26
N LYS A 460 29.18 -33.13 8.88
CA LYS A 460 30.55 -33.13 8.36
C LYS A 460 30.61 -32.89 6.85
N ARG A 461 29.54 -33.17 6.13
CA ARG A 461 29.47 -33.01 4.67
C ARG A 461 29.44 -31.52 4.31
N VAL A 462 30.12 -31.17 3.22
CA VAL A 462 30.08 -29.85 2.61
C VAL A 462 28.97 -29.83 1.57
N TYR A 463 28.12 -28.79 1.61
CA TYR A 463 27.02 -28.56 0.69
C TYR A 463 27.27 -27.31 -0.13
N ASN A 464 27.02 -27.39 -1.44
CA ASN A 464 27.01 -26.23 -2.34
C ASN A 464 25.63 -25.59 -2.28
N ILE A 465 25.57 -24.31 -1.94
CA ILE A 465 24.33 -23.54 -1.83
C ILE A 465 24.39 -22.25 -2.61
N MET A 466 23.26 -21.82 -3.15
CA MET A 466 23.08 -20.48 -3.69
C MET A 466 22.45 -19.57 -2.63
N VAL A 467 23.03 -18.41 -2.42
CA VAL A 467 22.60 -17.48 -1.35
C VAL A 467 22.86 -16.02 -1.75
N SER A 468 22.05 -15.07 -1.24
CA SER A 468 22.25 -13.65 -1.50
C SER A 468 23.48 -13.09 -0.77
N ASP A 469 24.12 -12.09 -1.37
CA ASP A 469 25.22 -11.31 -0.74
C ASP A 469 24.76 -10.65 0.58
N TYR A 470 23.48 -10.31 0.69
CA TYR A 470 22.88 -9.77 1.90
C TYR A 470 22.96 -10.74 3.07
N LEU A 471 22.56 -11.99 2.86
CA LEU A 471 22.65 -13.03 3.90
C LEU A 471 24.10 -13.33 4.26
N MET A 472 25.00 -13.35 3.28
CA MET A 472 26.44 -13.59 3.50
C MET A 472 27.16 -12.48 4.26
N LYS A 473 26.53 -11.31 4.45
CA LYS A 473 26.99 -10.26 5.36
C LYS A 473 26.53 -10.45 6.82
N GLY A 474 25.78 -11.51 7.10
CA GLY A 474 25.24 -11.80 8.45
C GLY A 474 24.07 -10.92 8.85
N TYR A 475 23.42 -10.25 7.88
CA TYR A 475 22.26 -9.44 8.21
C TYR A 475 21.06 -10.29 8.60
N ASP A 476 20.03 -10.48 8.45
CA ASP A 476 18.92 -11.31 8.94
C ASP A 476 19.32 -12.59 9.71
N ILE A 477 20.44 -13.24 9.35
CA ILE A 477 20.94 -14.49 9.99
C ILE A 477 22.42 -14.29 10.38
N PRO A 478 22.71 -13.84 11.60
CA PRO A 478 24.08 -13.44 12.00
C PRO A 478 25.15 -14.55 11.88
N ILE A 479 24.74 -15.81 12.02
CA ILE A 479 25.66 -16.96 11.90
C ILE A 479 26.04 -17.28 10.45
N LEU A 480 25.29 -16.79 9.44
CA LEU A 480 25.58 -16.96 8.02
C LEU A 480 26.34 -15.72 7.51
N ASN A 481 27.64 -15.73 7.66
CA ASN A 481 28.51 -14.64 7.21
C ASN A 481 29.84 -15.16 6.65
N GLU A 482 30.53 -14.31 5.88
CA GLU A 482 31.77 -14.65 5.18
C GLU A 482 32.92 -15.07 6.11
N ASN A 483 32.91 -14.64 7.37
CA ASN A 483 33.97 -14.94 8.36
C ASN A 483 33.66 -16.19 9.19
N ASN A 484 32.53 -16.85 9.00
CA ASN A 484 32.19 -18.08 9.74
C ASN A 484 33.12 -19.24 9.29
N PRO A 485 33.84 -19.92 10.21
CA PRO A 485 34.78 -20.98 9.86
C PRO A 485 34.13 -22.21 9.22
N GLU A 486 32.80 -22.35 9.29
CA GLU A 486 32.05 -23.41 8.61
C GLU A 486 31.67 -23.02 7.16
N VAL A 487 31.98 -21.80 6.71
CA VAL A 487 31.93 -21.37 5.30
C VAL A 487 33.28 -21.72 4.67
N ILE A 488 33.29 -22.66 3.75
CA ILE A 488 34.51 -23.25 3.20
C ILE A 488 35.02 -22.49 1.98
N LYS A 489 34.10 -22.07 1.11
CA LYS A 489 34.44 -21.36 -0.13
C LYS A 489 33.28 -20.48 -0.56
N ILE A 490 33.60 -19.31 -1.13
CA ILE A 490 32.61 -18.38 -1.69
C ILE A 490 33.05 -18.03 -3.13
N ASP A 491 32.19 -18.35 -4.08
CA ASP A 491 32.33 -17.92 -5.47
C ASP A 491 31.38 -16.74 -5.73
N LYS A 492 31.96 -15.55 -5.80
CA LYS A 492 31.27 -14.28 -6.09
C LYS A 492 31.29 -14.02 -7.60
N PRO A 493 30.25 -13.37 -8.16
CA PRO A 493 30.31 -12.90 -9.53
C PRO A 493 31.42 -11.85 -9.67
N ARG A 494 32.31 -12.02 -10.66
CA ARG A 494 33.46 -11.14 -10.90
C ARG A 494 33.31 -10.32 -12.18
N ASP A 495 32.66 -10.93 -13.18
CA ASP A 495 32.37 -10.28 -14.46
C ASP A 495 31.05 -9.48 -14.34
N LYS A 496 31.07 -8.23 -14.83
CA LYS A 496 29.86 -7.38 -14.86
C LYS A 496 28.69 -7.97 -15.66
N ASN A 497 29.00 -8.90 -16.59
CA ASN A 497 27.98 -9.60 -17.37
C ASN A 497 27.47 -10.89 -16.71
N ASP A 498 28.05 -11.31 -15.57
CA ASP A 498 27.57 -12.45 -14.82
C ASP A 498 26.13 -12.19 -14.34
N ILE A 499 25.21 -13.08 -14.72
CA ILE A 499 23.80 -12.95 -14.34
C ILE A 499 23.60 -12.96 -12.82
N ARG A 500 24.54 -13.52 -12.05
CA ARG A 500 24.53 -13.56 -10.59
C ARG A 500 24.80 -12.21 -9.93
N ASN A 501 25.19 -11.18 -10.70
CA ASN A 501 25.36 -9.82 -10.14
C ASN A 501 24.06 -9.18 -9.66
N ASP A 502 22.92 -9.66 -10.15
CA ASP A 502 21.62 -9.19 -9.71
C ASP A 502 20.61 -10.35 -9.79
N ILE A 503 20.00 -10.68 -8.66
CA ILE A 503 19.01 -11.76 -8.57
C ILE A 503 17.91 -11.61 -9.62
N ARG A 504 17.52 -10.37 -9.97
CA ARG A 504 16.50 -10.09 -10.99
C ARG A 504 16.98 -10.47 -12.40
N LYS A 505 18.26 -10.21 -12.72
CA LYS A 505 18.89 -10.70 -13.98
C LYS A 505 18.82 -12.22 -14.06
N THR A 506 19.13 -12.89 -12.95
CA THR A 506 19.07 -14.34 -12.85
C THR A 506 17.66 -14.88 -13.14
N ILE A 507 16.64 -14.27 -12.54
CA ILE A 507 15.24 -14.67 -12.75
C ILE A 507 14.80 -14.42 -14.20
N ILE A 508 15.10 -13.24 -14.74
CA ILE A 508 14.79 -12.89 -16.13
C ILE A 508 15.46 -13.86 -17.10
N HIS A 509 16.72 -14.21 -16.85
CA HIS A 509 17.45 -15.18 -17.66
C HIS A 509 16.81 -16.57 -17.58
N TYR A 510 16.47 -17.02 -16.37
CA TYR A 510 15.80 -18.31 -16.15
C TYR A 510 14.48 -18.40 -16.93
N LEU A 511 13.59 -17.42 -16.78
CA LEU A 511 12.28 -17.41 -17.43
C LEU A 511 12.34 -17.28 -18.97
N LYS A 512 13.38 -16.66 -19.51
CA LYS A 512 13.57 -16.60 -20.96
C LYS A 512 14.07 -17.91 -21.59
N ASN A 513 14.56 -18.84 -20.76
CA ASN A 513 15.14 -20.12 -21.20
C ASN A 513 14.31 -21.34 -20.73
N THR A 514 13.17 -21.11 -20.06
CA THR A 514 12.20 -22.11 -19.66
C THR A 514 10.98 -22.05 -20.55
#